data_8a39e73822f4ad83501f5bf04ca43dff
#
_entry.id   8a39e73822f4ad83501f5bf04ca43dff
#
_cell.length_a   1.000
_cell.length_b   1.000
_cell.length_c   1.000
_cell.angle_alpha   90.00
_cell.angle_beta   90.00
_cell.angle_gamma   90.00
#
_symmetry.space_group_name_H-M   'P 1'
#
loop_
_entity.id
_entity.type
_entity.pdbx_description
1 polymer ?
#
loop_
_entity_poly.entity_id
_entity_poly.type
_entity_poly.pdbx_seq_one_letter_code
_entity_poly.pdbx_strand_id
1 'polypeptide(L)'
;MLIKALLLAFMSSKITSISFATSFIFKVYSKCASFRVPSVSKLLRESGVAKIGVAPFSLASFANVFASKFSPSYWDTSKEPTTSQYELFTKYDAFGEAEYKELAAHCKKHEIEFVSTPFDLGAVDMLNPLVRYFKIASADITNPPLLKKVAATGKPVILSSGASNIEEIDAALTILRSAGAKEICLMHCILNYPTRNENAHLGMLIDLRNRYPELLLGYSDHTLPNEQMTSLISAHLLGAVVLEKHFTLDKTLPGNDHYHAMDEKDLLRFQKNVKQVHELLGPSRAKAPIATEEISRLNARRSIVLTRDLKSGHKLSEHDLIAKRPGTGISPMNWDEVIGRSVSRDLPEDHILTWDDLTKP
;
A
#
# COMPACT_ATOMS: atom_id res chain seq x y z
N MET A 1 4.90 -6.02 -21.68
CA MET A 1 5.68 -7.17 -22.21
C MET A 1 5.87 -8.26 -21.17
N LEU A 2 6.28 -7.96 -19.93
CA LEU A 2 6.54 -8.96 -18.88
C LEU A 2 5.31 -9.82 -18.55
N ILE A 3 4.16 -9.21 -18.38
CA ILE A 3 2.89 -9.89 -18.02
C ILE A 3 2.41 -10.82 -19.14
N LYS A 4 2.55 -10.40 -20.41
CA LYS A 4 2.22 -11.23 -21.57
C LYS A 4 3.11 -12.48 -21.67
N ALA A 5 4.38 -12.37 -21.27
CA ALA A 5 5.29 -13.52 -21.26
C ALA A 5 4.94 -14.51 -20.16
N LEU A 6 4.50 -14.04 -18.99
CA LEU A 6 4.02 -14.89 -17.89
C LEU A 6 2.74 -15.65 -18.32
N LEU A 7 1.80 -14.92 -18.92
CA LEU A 7 0.52 -15.45 -19.41
C LEU A 7 0.73 -16.48 -20.52
N LEU A 8 1.63 -16.21 -21.47
CA LEU A 8 1.94 -17.12 -22.58
C LEU A 8 2.67 -18.40 -22.15
N ALA A 9 3.45 -18.35 -21.07
CA ALA A 9 4.14 -19.51 -20.56
C ALA A 9 3.24 -20.43 -19.73
N PHE A 10 2.25 -19.90 -19.04
CA PHE A 10 1.16 -20.70 -18.48
C PHE A 10 0.38 -21.45 -19.59
N MET A 11 0.33 -20.91 -20.80
CA MET A 11 -0.41 -21.50 -21.93
C MET A 11 0.41 -22.52 -22.75
N SER A 12 1.74 -22.57 -22.65
CA SER A 12 2.60 -23.40 -23.53
C SER A 12 2.95 -24.77 -22.95
N SER A 13 2.70 -25.03 -21.67
CA SER A 13 2.87 -26.32 -21.03
C SER A 13 1.51 -26.99 -20.85
N LYS A 14 1.46 -28.28 -20.52
CA LYS A 14 0.25 -29.11 -20.29
C LYS A 14 -0.78 -28.50 -19.30
N ILE A 15 -0.60 -27.25 -18.91
CA ILE A 15 -1.35 -26.46 -17.94
C ILE A 15 -2.60 -25.80 -18.58
N THR A 16 -2.81 -25.92 -19.88
CA THR A 16 -3.89 -25.25 -20.63
C THR A 16 -5.32 -25.69 -20.28
N SER A 17 -5.49 -26.70 -19.44
CA SER A 17 -6.83 -27.20 -19.07
C SER A 17 -7.27 -26.87 -17.64
N ILE A 18 -6.47 -26.14 -16.86
CA ILE A 18 -6.76 -25.90 -15.45
C ILE A 18 -7.05 -24.43 -15.23
N SER A 19 -8.32 -24.13 -14.90
CA SER A 19 -8.84 -22.80 -14.60
C SER A 19 -8.49 -22.43 -13.16
N PHE A 20 -7.42 -21.64 -12.94
CA PHE A 20 -7.06 -21.14 -11.62
C PHE A 20 -7.13 -19.62 -11.54
N ALA A 21 -7.75 -19.10 -10.50
CA ALA A 21 -7.45 -17.77 -10.01
C ALA A 21 -6.17 -17.84 -9.16
N THR A 22 -5.21 -17.01 -9.45
CA THR A 22 -3.97 -16.88 -8.70
C THR A 22 -4.00 -15.58 -7.89
N SER A 23 -3.49 -15.59 -6.66
CA SER A 23 -3.30 -14.35 -5.90
C SER A 23 -1.99 -13.70 -6.30
N PHE A 24 -2.03 -12.41 -6.63
CA PHE A 24 -0.85 -11.60 -6.87
C PHE A 24 -0.54 -10.76 -5.64
N ILE A 25 0.71 -10.81 -5.20
CA ILE A 25 1.21 -9.95 -4.13
C ILE A 25 2.02 -8.83 -4.79
N PHE A 26 1.54 -7.59 -4.63
CA PHE A 26 2.21 -6.40 -5.12
C PHE A 26 2.94 -5.71 -3.99
N LYS A 27 4.19 -5.37 -4.22
CA LYS A 27 4.92 -4.46 -3.36
C LYS A 27 4.96 -3.09 -4.01
N VAL A 28 4.33 -2.10 -3.38
CA VAL A 28 4.36 -0.72 -3.84
C VAL A 28 5.50 -0.01 -3.14
N TYR A 29 6.49 0.43 -3.91
CA TYR A 29 7.59 1.24 -3.38
C TYR A 29 7.20 2.70 -3.38
N SER A 30 7.15 3.30 -2.20
CA SER A 30 7.18 4.74 -2.04
C SER A 30 8.64 5.19 -1.96
N LYS A 31 9.10 6.04 -2.87
CA LYS A 31 10.37 6.77 -2.72
C LYS A 31 10.35 7.77 -1.55
N CYS A 32 9.22 7.91 -0.86
CA CYS A 32 9.08 8.77 0.30
C CYS A 32 9.74 8.12 1.52
N ALA A 33 10.98 8.49 1.76
CA ALA A 33 11.88 8.00 2.80
C ALA A 33 11.51 8.40 4.24
N SER A 34 10.26 8.71 4.55
CA SER A 34 9.88 9.25 5.87
C SER A 34 9.21 8.28 6.84
N PHE A 35 8.97 7.02 6.45
CA PHE A 35 8.67 5.99 7.43
C PHE A 35 9.98 5.26 7.79
N ARG A 36 10.70 5.78 8.76
CA ARG A 36 11.80 5.07 9.40
C ARG A 36 11.21 3.93 10.23
N VAL A 37 11.06 2.76 9.63
CA VAL A 37 11.11 1.52 10.39
C VAL A 37 12.60 1.16 10.48
N PRO A 38 13.22 1.12 11.66
CA PRO A 38 14.66 0.98 11.81
C PRO A 38 15.26 -0.32 11.24
N SER A 39 14.46 -1.31 10.89
CA SER A 39 14.88 -2.66 10.51
C SER A 39 14.37 -3.15 9.16
N VAL A 40 14.04 -2.28 8.22
CA VAL A 40 13.70 -2.74 6.87
C VAL A 40 14.97 -3.20 6.18
N SER A 41 15.09 -4.51 5.98
CA SER A 41 16.26 -5.14 5.37
C SER A 41 16.62 -4.53 4.02
N LYS A 42 17.91 -4.65 3.68
CA LYS A 42 18.50 -4.25 2.38
C LYS A 42 17.71 -4.80 1.19
N LEU A 43 17.07 -5.97 1.39
CA LEU A 43 16.22 -6.67 0.41
C LEU A 43 15.00 -5.85 -0.04
N LEU A 44 14.50 -4.95 0.83
CA LEU A 44 13.31 -4.15 0.58
C LEU A 44 13.62 -2.78 -0.05
N ARG A 45 14.88 -2.36 -0.16
CA ARG A 45 15.30 -1.00 -0.55
C ARG A 45 15.77 -0.84 -2.01
N GLU A 46 16.15 -1.91 -2.71
CA GLU A 46 17.01 -1.79 -3.90
C GLU A 46 16.33 -1.76 -5.27
N SER A 47 15.01 -1.78 -5.39
CA SER A 47 14.39 -1.66 -6.71
C SER A 47 13.11 -0.83 -6.71
N GLY A 48 13.10 0.28 -7.46
CA GLY A 48 11.95 1.16 -7.66
C GLY A 48 10.88 0.59 -8.61
N VAL A 49 10.70 -0.73 -8.67
CA VAL A 49 9.72 -1.44 -9.50
C VAL A 49 8.86 -2.30 -8.60
N ALA A 50 7.54 -2.27 -8.79
CA ALA A 50 6.63 -3.19 -8.13
C ALA A 50 7.03 -4.63 -8.48
N LYS A 51 7.51 -5.41 -7.49
CA LYS A 51 7.73 -6.84 -7.67
C LYS A 51 6.41 -7.56 -7.51
N ILE A 52 6.06 -8.36 -8.49
CA ILE A 52 4.85 -9.18 -8.53
C ILE A 52 5.24 -10.58 -8.07
N GLY A 53 4.58 -11.08 -7.04
CA GLY A 53 4.69 -12.46 -6.62
C GLY A 53 3.48 -13.24 -7.13
N VAL A 54 3.68 -14.45 -7.64
CA VAL A 54 2.61 -15.36 -8.05
C VAL A 54 2.50 -16.45 -6.98
N ALA A 55 1.31 -16.56 -6.38
CA ALA A 55 0.99 -17.67 -5.49
C ALA A 55 -0.03 -18.57 -6.17
N PRO A 56 0.35 -19.75 -6.67
CA PRO A 56 -0.62 -20.77 -7.04
C PRO A 56 -1.33 -21.28 -5.79
N PHE A 57 -2.52 -21.82 -5.97
CA PHE A 57 -3.28 -22.42 -4.88
C PHE A 57 -2.45 -23.48 -4.14
N SER A 58 -2.65 -23.52 -2.85
CA SER A 58 -1.98 -24.25 -1.79
C SER A 58 -1.42 -25.63 -2.13
N LEU A 59 -0.19 -25.88 -1.74
CA LEU A 59 0.31 -27.23 -1.55
C LEU A 59 -0.08 -27.71 -0.15
N ALA A 60 -0.91 -28.72 -0.06
CA ALA A 60 -1.22 -29.41 1.18
C ALA A 60 -1.68 -30.84 0.89
N SER A 61 -1.36 -31.76 1.80
CA SER A 61 -2.15 -32.99 1.88
C SER A 61 -3.52 -32.61 2.46
N PHE A 62 -4.60 -32.68 1.69
CA PHE A 62 -5.95 -32.31 2.17
C PHE A 62 -6.39 -33.09 3.39
N ALA A 63 -5.86 -34.30 3.60
CA ALA A 63 -6.04 -35.04 4.85
C ALA A 63 -5.52 -34.29 6.08
N ASN A 64 -4.55 -33.39 5.92
CA ASN A 64 -3.97 -32.59 6.99
C ASN A 64 -4.69 -31.25 7.21
N VAL A 65 -5.50 -30.80 6.24
CA VAL A 65 -6.18 -29.50 6.28
C VAL A 65 -7.64 -29.64 6.72
N PHE A 66 -8.34 -30.67 6.22
CA PHE A 66 -9.77 -30.83 6.48
C PHE A 66 -10.07 -32.02 7.39
N ALA A 67 -10.73 -31.77 8.52
CA ALA A 67 -11.17 -32.81 9.43
C ALA A 67 -12.25 -33.71 8.84
N SER A 68 -12.96 -33.26 7.82
CA SER A 68 -14.05 -33.99 7.16
C SER A 68 -14.17 -33.65 5.69
N LYS A 69 -14.48 -34.62 4.87
CA LYS A 69 -14.86 -34.44 3.46
C LYS A 69 -16.14 -33.60 3.29
N PHE A 70 -16.90 -33.40 4.36
CA PHE A 70 -18.13 -32.60 4.40
C PHE A 70 -17.91 -31.20 4.96
N SER A 71 -16.68 -30.70 5.06
CA SER A 71 -16.40 -29.31 5.46
C SER A 71 -17.22 -28.34 4.59
N PRO A 72 -18.11 -27.50 5.17
CA PRO A 72 -19.07 -26.72 4.40
C PRO A 72 -18.40 -25.63 3.57
N SER A 73 -19.04 -25.27 2.45
CA SER A 73 -18.62 -24.14 1.63
C SER A 73 -18.82 -22.81 2.37
N TYR A 74 -17.96 -21.81 2.06
CA TYR A 74 -18.08 -20.41 2.51
C TYR A 74 -18.10 -19.43 1.32
N TRP A 75 -18.35 -19.94 0.12
CA TRP A 75 -18.46 -19.19 -1.14
C TRP A 75 -19.88 -19.24 -1.71
N ASP A 76 -20.12 -18.46 -2.75
CA ASP A 76 -21.37 -18.46 -3.50
C ASP A 76 -21.50 -19.73 -4.36
N THR A 77 -22.34 -20.67 -3.93
CA THR A 77 -22.58 -21.94 -4.64
C THR A 77 -23.28 -21.77 -5.99
N SER A 78 -23.83 -20.60 -6.30
CA SER A 78 -24.33 -20.30 -7.66
C SER A 78 -23.19 -20.05 -8.66
N LYS A 79 -22.00 -19.68 -8.18
CA LYS A 79 -20.78 -19.45 -8.97
C LYS A 79 -19.86 -20.66 -8.99
N GLU A 80 -19.70 -21.31 -7.87
CA GLU A 80 -18.95 -22.56 -7.72
C GLU A 80 -19.87 -23.60 -7.05
N PRO A 81 -20.37 -24.58 -7.79
CA PRO A 81 -21.43 -25.48 -7.32
C PRO A 81 -20.99 -26.53 -6.30
N THR A 82 -19.68 -26.68 -6.04
CA THR A 82 -19.21 -27.58 -4.98
C THR A 82 -19.73 -27.11 -3.63
N THR A 83 -20.17 -28.05 -2.81
CA THR A 83 -20.74 -27.77 -1.47
C THR A 83 -19.79 -28.11 -0.33
N SER A 84 -18.65 -28.70 -0.64
CA SER A 84 -17.62 -29.09 0.31
C SER A 84 -16.28 -28.43 -0.03
N GLN A 85 -15.61 -27.88 0.98
CA GLN A 85 -14.24 -27.36 0.83
C GLN A 85 -13.29 -28.45 0.34
N TYR A 86 -13.41 -29.66 0.87
CA TYR A 86 -12.59 -30.79 0.45
C TYR A 86 -12.75 -31.10 -1.03
N GLU A 87 -13.98 -31.11 -1.55
CA GLU A 87 -14.25 -31.32 -2.98
C GLU A 87 -13.67 -30.22 -3.85
N LEU A 88 -13.87 -28.95 -3.46
CA LEU A 88 -13.36 -27.80 -4.19
C LEU A 88 -11.83 -27.84 -4.30
N PHE A 89 -11.15 -28.01 -3.16
CA PHE A 89 -9.70 -28.02 -3.15
C PHE A 89 -9.12 -29.24 -3.88
N THR A 90 -9.73 -30.44 -3.73
CA THR A 90 -9.32 -31.64 -4.46
C THR A 90 -9.48 -31.46 -5.98
N LYS A 91 -10.53 -30.78 -6.42
CA LYS A 91 -10.78 -30.48 -7.85
C LYS A 91 -9.62 -29.69 -8.45
N TYR A 92 -9.00 -28.83 -7.68
CA TYR A 92 -7.93 -27.93 -8.12
C TYR A 92 -6.52 -28.35 -7.70
N ASP A 93 -6.36 -29.45 -6.96
CA ASP A 93 -5.06 -30.00 -6.57
C ASP A 93 -4.41 -30.76 -7.72
N ALA A 94 -3.84 -30.03 -8.65
CA ALA A 94 -3.23 -30.59 -9.85
C ALA A 94 -1.71 -30.45 -9.90
N PHE A 95 -1.09 -29.81 -8.88
CA PHE A 95 0.33 -29.52 -8.87
C PHE A 95 1.03 -30.28 -7.75
N GLY A 96 2.09 -31.01 -8.10
CA GLY A 96 3.05 -31.58 -7.18
C GLY A 96 4.34 -30.76 -7.07
N GLU A 97 5.32 -31.29 -6.37
CA GLU A 97 6.62 -30.65 -6.15
C GLU A 97 7.36 -30.27 -7.45
N ALA A 98 7.22 -31.09 -8.51
CA ALA A 98 7.84 -30.84 -9.81
C ALA A 98 7.31 -29.58 -10.47
N GLU A 99 5.99 -29.40 -10.48
CA GLU A 99 5.32 -28.23 -11.05
C GLU A 99 5.62 -26.97 -10.27
N TYR A 100 5.72 -27.04 -8.92
CA TYR A 100 6.14 -25.90 -8.10
C TYR A 100 7.58 -25.45 -8.40
N LYS A 101 8.51 -26.41 -8.62
CA LYS A 101 9.88 -26.10 -9.04
C LYS A 101 9.92 -25.44 -10.41
N GLU A 102 9.11 -25.93 -11.36
CA GLU A 102 8.99 -25.33 -12.69
C GLU A 102 8.43 -23.91 -12.63
N LEU A 103 7.37 -23.67 -11.84
CA LEU A 103 6.81 -22.35 -11.63
C LEU A 103 7.81 -21.37 -11.01
N ALA A 104 8.55 -21.81 -9.99
CA ALA A 104 9.58 -20.99 -9.35
C ALA A 104 10.72 -20.62 -10.33
N ALA A 105 11.16 -21.59 -11.14
CA ALA A 105 12.17 -21.34 -12.18
C ALA A 105 11.66 -20.40 -13.27
N HIS A 106 10.37 -20.53 -13.65
CA HIS A 106 9.72 -19.64 -14.60
C HIS A 106 9.61 -18.21 -14.04
N CYS A 107 9.16 -18.03 -12.81
CA CYS A 107 9.12 -16.72 -12.14
C CYS A 107 10.52 -16.08 -12.12
N LYS A 108 11.56 -16.86 -11.77
CA LYS A 108 12.95 -16.38 -11.76
C LYS A 108 13.41 -15.89 -13.13
N LYS A 109 13.08 -16.63 -14.21
CA LYS A 109 13.41 -16.26 -15.60
C LYS A 109 12.80 -14.90 -15.99
N HIS A 110 11.66 -14.57 -15.43
CA HIS A 110 10.92 -13.32 -15.70
C HIS A 110 11.12 -12.24 -14.62
N GLU A 111 12.11 -12.41 -13.73
CA GLU A 111 12.44 -11.46 -12.64
C GLU A 111 11.26 -11.19 -11.71
N ILE A 112 10.39 -12.20 -11.50
CA ILE A 112 9.23 -12.17 -10.62
C ILE A 112 9.50 -13.05 -9.42
N GLU A 113 9.11 -12.61 -8.22
CA GLU A 113 9.22 -13.44 -7.03
C GLU A 113 8.14 -14.54 -7.06
N PHE A 114 8.57 -15.78 -6.84
CA PHE A 114 7.67 -16.88 -6.60
C PHE A 114 7.29 -16.92 -5.12
N VAL A 115 6.00 -17.00 -4.84
CA VAL A 115 5.44 -17.13 -3.49
C VAL A 115 4.32 -18.14 -3.53
N SER A 116 4.20 -18.95 -2.50
CA SER A 116 3.06 -19.84 -2.28
C SER A 116 2.75 -19.91 -0.79
N THR A 117 1.48 -20.11 -0.46
CA THR A 117 0.98 -20.25 0.91
C THR A 117 1.02 -21.72 1.33
N PRO A 118 1.80 -22.11 2.35
CA PRO A 118 1.72 -23.45 2.90
C PRO A 118 0.45 -23.59 3.75
N PHE A 119 -0.26 -24.71 3.63
CA PHE A 119 -1.41 -25.05 4.45
C PHE A 119 -1.15 -26.26 5.36
N ASP A 120 0.03 -26.89 5.24
CA ASP A 120 0.50 -27.91 6.17
C ASP A 120 2.02 -27.82 6.39
N LEU A 121 2.52 -28.63 7.33
CA LEU A 121 3.93 -28.60 7.72
C LEU A 121 4.87 -29.12 6.61
N GLY A 122 4.42 -30.09 5.81
CA GLY A 122 5.17 -30.63 4.68
C GLY A 122 5.35 -29.60 3.56
N ALA A 123 4.30 -28.82 3.30
CA ALA A 123 4.34 -27.71 2.35
C ALA A 123 5.40 -26.65 2.73
N VAL A 124 5.60 -26.38 4.02
CA VAL A 124 6.67 -25.48 4.47
C VAL A 124 8.04 -25.98 4.05
N ASP A 125 8.32 -27.27 4.27
CA ASP A 125 9.61 -27.86 3.89
C ASP A 125 9.84 -27.82 2.37
N MET A 126 8.85 -28.17 1.59
CA MET A 126 8.91 -28.17 0.12
C MET A 126 9.09 -26.75 -0.44
N LEU A 127 8.37 -25.77 0.09
CA LEU A 127 8.43 -24.38 -0.38
C LEU A 127 9.70 -23.67 0.08
N ASN A 128 10.29 -24.09 1.20
CA ASN A 128 11.43 -23.37 1.79
C ASN A 128 12.58 -23.11 0.80
N PRO A 129 13.05 -24.03 -0.06
CA PRO A 129 14.09 -23.72 -1.05
C PRO A 129 13.61 -22.84 -2.21
N LEU A 130 12.30 -22.71 -2.43
CA LEU A 130 11.72 -22.05 -3.61
C LEU A 130 11.33 -20.60 -3.35
N VAL A 131 10.96 -20.23 -2.10
CA VAL A 131 10.44 -18.91 -1.75
C VAL A 131 11.47 -18.09 -0.97
N ARG A 132 11.41 -16.77 -1.06
CA ARG A 132 12.23 -15.84 -0.27
C ARG A 132 11.56 -15.38 1.02
N TYR A 133 10.25 -15.47 1.10
CA TYR A 133 9.42 -15.18 2.26
C TYR A 133 8.19 -16.07 2.24
N PHE A 134 7.58 -16.27 3.38
CA PHE A 134 6.35 -17.05 3.51
C PHE A 134 5.12 -16.16 3.60
N LYS A 135 4.02 -16.57 2.95
CA LYS A 135 2.68 -16.03 3.17
C LYS A 135 1.91 -17.01 4.06
N ILE A 136 1.29 -16.49 5.10
CA ILE A 136 0.36 -17.25 5.95
C ILE A 136 -1.04 -16.70 5.72
N ALA A 137 -1.96 -17.58 5.36
CA ALA A 137 -3.36 -17.22 5.13
C ALA A 137 -4.06 -16.86 6.45
N SER A 138 -5.13 -16.07 6.36
CA SER A 138 -5.93 -15.70 7.53
C SER A 138 -6.50 -16.92 8.28
N ALA A 139 -6.85 -17.99 7.56
CA ALA A 139 -7.35 -19.22 8.16
C ALA A 139 -6.35 -19.90 9.10
N ASP A 140 -5.05 -19.65 8.93
CA ASP A 140 -3.97 -20.27 9.68
C ASP A 140 -3.34 -19.37 10.75
N ILE A 141 -3.87 -18.17 10.97
CA ILE A 141 -3.34 -17.26 12.00
C ILE A 141 -3.42 -17.90 13.41
N THR A 142 -4.39 -18.77 13.64
CA THR A 142 -4.59 -19.51 14.87
C THR A 142 -4.02 -20.94 14.83
N ASN A 143 -3.03 -21.19 13.96
CA ASN A 143 -2.38 -22.50 13.80
C ASN A 143 -0.92 -22.47 14.34
N PRO A 144 -0.69 -22.60 15.67
CA PRO A 144 0.64 -22.48 16.26
C PRO A 144 1.70 -23.43 15.69
N PRO A 145 1.39 -24.70 15.33
CA PRO A 145 2.37 -25.58 14.69
C PRO A 145 2.90 -25.02 13.38
N LEU A 146 2.01 -24.51 12.51
CA LEU A 146 2.39 -23.92 11.22
C LEU A 146 3.18 -22.61 11.42
N LEU A 147 2.72 -21.73 12.32
CA LEU A 147 3.40 -20.47 12.64
C LEU A 147 4.83 -20.72 13.12
N LYS A 148 5.03 -21.67 14.05
CA LYS A 148 6.36 -22.05 14.55
C LYS A 148 7.27 -22.61 13.44
N LYS A 149 6.71 -23.50 12.62
CA LYS A 149 7.45 -24.14 11.52
C LYS A 149 7.90 -23.10 10.49
N VAL A 150 7.04 -22.18 10.09
CA VAL A 150 7.38 -21.08 9.17
C VAL A 150 8.43 -20.17 9.79
N ALA A 151 8.24 -19.73 11.04
CA ALA A 151 9.17 -18.83 11.73
C ALA A 151 10.59 -19.45 11.88
N ALA A 152 10.66 -20.76 12.14
CA ALA A 152 11.94 -21.49 12.25
C ALA A 152 12.76 -21.51 10.97
N THR A 153 12.19 -21.20 9.79
CA THR A 153 12.94 -21.03 8.53
C THR A 153 13.82 -19.79 8.53
N GLY A 154 13.59 -18.82 9.43
CA GLY A 154 14.30 -17.55 9.49
C GLY A 154 13.94 -16.57 8.37
N LYS A 155 12.97 -16.89 7.51
CA LYS A 155 12.53 -16.04 6.40
C LYS A 155 11.50 -15.02 6.85
N PRO A 156 11.37 -13.87 6.13
CA PRO A 156 10.31 -12.92 6.35
C PRO A 156 8.93 -13.57 6.21
N VAL A 157 7.95 -13.08 6.99
CA VAL A 157 6.59 -13.61 7.02
C VAL A 157 5.59 -12.52 6.64
N ILE A 158 4.68 -12.83 5.74
CA ILE A 158 3.50 -12.03 5.45
C ILE A 158 2.31 -12.75 6.08
N LEU A 159 1.73 -12.15 7.13
CA LEU A 159 0.62 -12.71 7.90
C LEU A 159 -0.67 -11.96 7.59
N SER A 160 -1.69 -12.66 7.08
CA SER A 160 -3.03 -12.09 6.91
C SER A 160 -3.88 -12.28 8.17
N SER A 161 -4.66 -11.25 8.52
CA SER A 161 -5.46 -11.16 9.74
C SER A 161 -6.98 -11.16 9.52
N GLY A 162 -7.45 -11.69 8.39
CA GLY A 162 -8.89 -11.77 8.10
C GLY A 162 -9.64 -12.61 9.16
N ALA A 163 -10.81 -12.13 9.56
CA ALA A 163 -11.68 -12.72 10.61
C ALA A 163 -11.01 -12.88 11.99
N SER A 164 -9.91 -12.14 12.27
CA SER A 164 -9.22 -12.22 13.56
C SER A 164 -9.54 -11.02 14.44
N ASN A 165 -9.57 -11.26 15.75
CA ASN A 165 -9.55 -10.22 16.76
C ASN A 165 -8.10 -9.84 17.12
N ILE A 166 -7.93 -8.81 17.95
CA ILE A 166 -6.59 -8.31 18.32
C ILE A 166 -5.81 -9.33 19.15
N GLU A 167 -6.48 -10.06 20.04
CA GLU A 167 -5.87 -11.08 20.91
C GLU A 167 -5.29 -12.23 20.08
N GLU A 168 -5.96 -12.64 19.01
CA GLU A 168 -5.47 -13.68 18.08
C GLU A 168 -4.25 -13.16 17.28
N ILE A 169 -4.27 -11.90 16.85
CA ILE A 169 -3.14 -11.28 16.17
C ILE A 169 -1.93 -11.20 17.12
N ASP A 170 -2.12 -10.73 18.35
CA ASP A 170 -1.06 -10.64 19.36
C ASP A 170 -0.45 -12.01 19.68
N ALA A 171 -1.29 -13.04 19.83
CA ALA A 171 -0.84 -14.42 20.06
C ALA A 171 -0.01 -14.93 18.87
N ALA A 172 -0.47 -14.74 17.64
CA ALA A 172 0.24 -15.14 16.43
C ALA A 172 1.60 -14.43 16.31
N LEU A 173 1.64 -13.11 16.52
CA LEU A 173 2.88 -12.32 16.49
C LEU A 173 3.86 -12.79 17.57
N THR A 174 3.37 -13.10 18.77
CA THR A 174 4.19 -13.63 19.87
C THR A 174 4.80 -14.99 19.50
N ILE A 175 4.01 -15.89 18.94
CA ILE A 175 4.48 -17.21 18.48
C ILE A 175 5.52 -17.05 17.38
N LEU A 176 5.26 -16.25 16.36
CA LEU A 176 6.19 -16.03 15.25
C LEU A 176 7.53 -15.46 15.74
N ARG A 177 7.50 -14.43 16.59
CA ARG A 177 8.70 -13.79 17.15
C ARG A 177 9.49 -14.76 18.03
N SER A 178 8.81 -15.47 18.92
CA SER A 178 9.44 -16.46 19.81
C SER A 178 10.07 -17.65 19.06
N ALA A 179 9.52 -17.99 17.89
CA ALA A 179 10.05 -19.06 17.03
C ALA A 179 11.09 -18.57 16.01
N GLY A 180 11.50 -17.29 16.01
CA GLY A 180 12.62 -16.78 15.24
C GLY A 180 12.27 -15.88 14.06
N ALA A 181 11.00 -15.52 13.80
CA ALA A 181 10.63 -14.57 12.76
C ALA A 181 11.13 -13.15 13.12
N LYS A 182 11.99 -12.59 12.26
CA LYS A 182 12.58 -11.25 12.45
C LYS A 182 11.84 -10.16 11.70
N GLU A 183 11.27 -10.48 10.56
CA GLU A 183 10.57 -9.56 9.68
C GLU A 183 9.15 -10.06 9.43
N ILE A 184 8.17 -9.28 9.86
CA ILE A 184 6.75 -9.60 9.71
C ILE A 184 6.05 -8.44 9.02
N CYS A 185 5.26 -8.76 7.99
CA CYS A 185 4.28 -7.84 7.40
C CYS A 185 2.88 -8.32 7.82
N LEU A 186 2.15 -7.47 8.54
CA LEU A 186 0.77 -7.75 8.95
C LEU A 186 -0.19 -7.18 7.91
N MET A 187 -1.06 -8.03 7.35
CA MET A 187 -2.02 -7.62 6.32
C MET A 187 -3.42 -7.54 6.89
N HIS A 188 -4.07 -6.38 6.72
CA HIS A 188 -5.52 -6.29 6.83
C HIS A 188 -6.16 -7.15 5.73
N CYS A 189 -7.20 -7.87 6.06
CA CYS A 189 -7.95 -8.74 5.16
C CYS A 189 -9.37 -8.93 5.67
N ILE A 190 -10.33 -9.09 4.77
CA ILE A 190 -11.69 -9.52 5.06
C ILE A 190 -11.94 -10.83 4.34
N LEU A 191 -12.36 -11.88 5.08
CA LEU A 191 -12.62 -13.22 4.55
C LEU A 191 -14.01 -13.35 3.92
N ASN A 192 -14.34 -12.43 3.01
CA ASN A 192 -15.54 -12.49 2.17
C ASN A 192 -15.13 -12.50 0.70
N TYR A 193 -15.67 -13.39 -0.10
CA TYR A 193 -15.30 -13.64 -1.49
C TYR A 193 -16.53 -13.55 -2.41
N PRO A 194 -16.82 -12.36 -3.02
CA PRO A 194 -16.11 -11.09 -2.87
C PRO A 194 -16.47 -10.33 -1.60
N THR A 195 -15.59 -9.41 -1.19
CA THR A 195 -15.89 -8.41 -0.18
C THR A 195 -16.65 -7.24 -0.81
N ARG A 196 -17.82 -6.87 -0.28
CA ARG A 196 -18.51 -5.63 -0.66
C ARG A 196 -17.71 -4.42 -0.17
N ASN A 197 -17.81 -3.30 -0.90
CA ASN A 197 -17.05 -2.08 -0.56
C ASN A 197 -17.30 -1.61 0.87
N GLU A 198 -18.56 -1.61 1.33
CA GLU A 198 -18.96 -1.24 2.68
C GLU A 198 -18.38 -2.13 3.78
N ASN A 199 -17.96 -3.36 3.42
CA ASN A 199 -17.37 -4.34 4.32
C ASN A 199 -15.83 -4.39 4.26
N ALA A 200 -15.20 -3.62 3.37
CA ALA A 200 -13.73 -3.62 3.24
C ALA A 200 -13.02 -3.04 4.46
N HIS A 201 -13.67 -2.13 5.19
CA HIS A 201 -13.20 -1.54 6.45
C HIS A 201 -11.72 -1.13 6.45
N LEU A 202 -11.24 -0.48 5.38
CA LEU A 202 -9.83 -0.08 5.23
C LEU A 202 -9.35 0.83 6.37
N GLY A 203 -10.25 1.47 7.09
CA GLY A 203 -9.92 2.22 8.31
C GLY A 203 -9.23 1.39 9.39
N MET A 204 -9.40 0.05 9.40
CA MET A 204 -8.70 -0.85 10.32
C MET A 204 -7.17 -0.85 10.09
N LEU A 205 -6.69 -0.46 8.91
CA LEU A 205 -5.26 -0.25 8.67
C LEU A 205 -4.66 0.85 9.56
N ILE A 206 -5.45 1.87 9.90
CA ILE A 206 -5.03 2.94 10.83
C ILE A 206 -4.88 2.38 12.24
N ASP A 207 -5.83 1.55 12.69
CA ASP A 207 -5.76 0.91 14.00
C ASP A 207 -4.56 -0.04 14.10
N LEU A 208 -4.36 -0.91 13.09
CA LEU A 208 -3.21 -1.82 13.03
C LEU A 208 -1.88 -1.05 13.04
N ARG A 209 -1.79 0.10 12.34
CA ARG A 209 -0.59 0.94 12.36
C ARG A 209 -0.31 1.52 13.75
N ASN A 210 -1.35 1.98 14.44
CA ASN A 210 -1.20 2.56 15.75
C ASN A 210 -0.80 1.51 16.80
N ARG A 211 -1.32 0.28 16.67
CA ARG A 211 -1.01 -0.83 17.58
C ARG A 211 0.36 -1.45 17.32
N TYR A 212 0.75 -1.55 16.05
CA TYR A 212 1.97 -2.25 15.61
C TYR A 212 2.85 -1.32 14.76
N PRO A 213 3.33 -0.19 15.32
CA PRO A 213 4.08 0.82 14.55
C PRO A 213 5.41 0.30 14.01
N GLU A 214 5.94 -0.80 14.57
CA GLU A 214 7.18 -1.45 14.16
C GLU A 214 6.99 -2.41 12.97
N LEU A 215 5.74 -2.80 12.64
CA LEU A 215 5.47 -3.74 11.56
C LEU A 215 5.24 -3.03 10.23
N LEU A 216 5.60 -3.72 9.14
CA LEU A 216 5.09 -3.37 7.82
C LEU A 216 3.61 -3.76 7.74
N LEU A 217 2.82 -2.91 7.11
CA LEU A 217 1.41 -3.21 6.88
C LEU A 217 1.17 -3.59 5.42
N GLY A 218 0.21 -4.48 5.23
CA GLY A 218 -0.29 -4.88 3.92
C GLY A 218 -1.82 -4.91 3.89
N TYR A 219 -2.35 -5.16 2.70
CA TYR A 219 -3.77 -5.38 2.48
C TYR A 219 -3.98 -6.53 1.50
N SER A 220 -4.77 -7.52 1.91
CA SER A 220 -5.26 -8.61 1.05
C SER A 220 -6.69 -8.31 0.64
N ASP A 221 -6.87 -7.98 -0.64
CA ASP A 221 -8.10 -7.41 -1.20
C ASP A 221 -8.96 -8.45 -1.90
N HIS A 222 -10.20 -8.59 -1.45
CA HIS A 222 -11.21 -9.43 -2.08
C HIS A 222 -12.39 -8.62 -2.66
N THR A 223 -12.27 -7.29 -2.79
CA THR A 223 -13.31 -6.45 -3.41
C THR A 223 -13.34 -6.66 -4.93
N LEU A 224 -14.46 -6.28 -5.57
CA LEU A 224 -14.51 -6.23 -7.03
C LEU A 224 -13.60 -5.11 -7.56
N PRO A 225 -12.76 -5.37 -8.58
CA PRO A 225 -11.95 -4.34 -9.22
C PRO A 225 -12.83 -3.27 -9.87
N ASN A 226 -12.46 -2.01 -9.72
CA ASN A 226 -13.05 -0.88 -10.45
C ASN A 226 -11.98 -0.16 -11.28
N GLU A 227 -12.38 0.78 -12.13
CA GLU A 227 -11.46 1.51 -13.01
C GLU A 227 -10.36 2.26 -12.28
N GLN A 228 -10.68 2.81 -11.11
CA GLN A 228 -9.76 3.57 -10.28
C GLN A 228 -8.89 2.68 -9.40
N MET A 229 -9.23 1.37 -9.28
CA MET A 229 -8.60 0.44 -8.32
C MET A 229 -8.64 0.98 -6.90
N THR A 230 -9.80 1.53 -6.52
CA THR A 230 -9.97 2.38 -5.33
C THR A 230 -9.57 1.68 -4.05
N SER A 231 -9.92 0.40 -3.85
CA SER A 231 -9.58 -0.36 -2.64
C SER A 231 -8.07 -0.45 -2.44
N LEU A 232 -7.32 -0.85 -3.48
CA LEU A 232 -5.86 -1.00 -3.44
C LEU A 232 -5.16 0.36 -3.27
N ILE A 233 -5.62 1.38 -4.00
CA ILE A 233 -5.06 2.75 -3.91
C ILE A 233 -5.30 3.33 -2.51
N SER A 234 -6.51 3.20 -1.97
CA SER A 234 -6.83 3.68 -0.63
C SER A 234 -6.02 2.96 0.43
N ALA A 235 -5.90 1.64 0.36
CA ALA A 235 -5.07 0.88 1.28
C ALA A 235 -3.60 1.32 1.23
N HIS A 236 -3.07 1.57 0.02
CA HIS A 236 -1.71 2.10 -0.16
C HIS A 236 -1.54 3.49 0.49
N LEU A 237 -2.48 4.40 0.28
CA LEU A 237 -2.47 5.74 0.90
C LEU A 237 -2.60 5.66 2.43
N LEU A 238 -3.32 4.69 2.94
CA LEU A 238 -3.40 4.38 4.37
C LEU A 238 -2.14 3.66 4.90
N GLY A 239 -1.15 3.36 4.04
CA GLY A 239 0.18 2.89 4.38
C GLY A 239 0.42 1.40 4.21
N ALA A 240 -0.46 0.69 3.54
CA ALA A 240 -0.15 -0.66 3.09
C ALA A 240 0.96 -0.61 2.03
N VAL A 241 2.07 -1.31 2.29
CA VAL A 241 3.23 -1.42 1.40
C VAL A 241 3.28 -2.73 0.65
N VAL A 242 2.50 -3.70 1.11
CA VAL A 242 2.26 -4.99 0.44
C VAL A 242 0.78 -5.08 0.12
N LEU A 243 0.47 -5.35 -1.13
CA LEU A 243 -0.91 -5.50 -1.61
C LEU A 243 -1.05 -6.87 -2.26
N GLU A 244 -2.10 -7.59 -1.90
CA GLU A 244 -2.44 -8.89 -2.45
C GLU A 244 -3.81 -8.82 -3.09
N LYS A 245 -3.98 -9.46 -4.24
CA LYS A 245 -5.27 -9.56 -4.91
C LYS A 245 -5.34 -10.79 -5.80
N HIS A 246 -6.52 -11.42 -5.88
CA HIS A 246 -6.80 -12.46 -6.84
C HIS A 246 -6.57 -11.96 -8.26
N PHE A 247 -6.04 -12.83 -9.12
CA PHE A 247 -5.75 -12.52 -10.51
C PHE A 247 -6.23 -13.65 -11.41
N THR A 248 -6.75 -13.31 -12.58
CA THR A 248 -7.21 -14.26 -13.57
C THR A 248 -6.84 -13.83 -14.99
N LEU A 249 -6.76 -14.79 -15.89
CA LEU A 249 -6.64 -14.54 -17.32
C LEU A 249 -7.97 -14.10 -17.94
N ASP A 250 -9.08 -14.64 -17.40
CA ASP A 250 -10.43 -14.36 -17.88
C ASP A 250 -11.42 -14.44 -16.72
N LYS A 251 -12.13 -13.33 -16.47
CA LYS A 251 -13.14 -13.21 -15.42
C LYS A 251 -14.41 -14.03 -15.67
N THR A 252 -14.60 -14.52 -16.90
CA THR A 252 -15.76 -15.33 -17.29
C THR A 252 -15.57 -16.83 -17.03
N LEU A 253 -14.37 -17.24 -16.64
CA LEU A 253 -14.08 -18.62 -16.29
C LEU A 253 -14.95 -19.08 -15.10
N PRO A 254 -15.39 -20.35 -15.09
CA PRO A 254 -16.19 -20.89 -13.99
C PRO A 254 -15.36 -21.00 -12.72
N GLY A 255 -16.01 -20.80 -11.56
CA GLY A 255 -15.41 -20.88 -10.25
C GLY A 255 -15.58 -19.58 -9.46
N ASN A 256 -15.42 -19.68 -8.14
CA ASN A 256 -15.70 -18.57 -7.24
C ASN A 256 -14.73 -17.37 -7.41
N ASP A 257 -13.46 -17.63 -7.74
CA ASP A 257 -12.42 -16.61 -7.63
C ASP A 257 -12.22 -15.76 -8.88
N HIS A 258 -12.68 -16.22 -10.06
CA HIS A 258 -12.41 -15.55 -11.34
C HIS A 258 -13.14 -14.23 -11.51
N TYR A 259 -14.43 -14.17 -11.18
CA TYR A 259 -15.26 -13.00 -11.46
C TYR A 259 -14.93 -11.77 -10.62
N HIS A 260 -14.29 -11.96 -9.44
CA HIS A 260 -13.85 -10.87 -8.59
C HIS A 260 -12.34 -10.63 -8.62
N ALA A 261 -11.59 -11.41 -9.38
CA ALA A 261 -10.16 -11.22 -9.57
C ALA A 261 -9.84 -10.01 -10.46
N MET A 262 -8.60 -9.53 -10.40
CA MET A 262 -8.03 -8.65 -11.41
C MET A 262 -7.70 -9.44 -12.68
N ASP A 263 -7.75 -8.78 -13.83
CA ASP A 263 -7.15 -9.22 -15.07
C ASP A 263 -5.93 -8.35 -15.46
N GLU A 264 -5.34 -8.61 -16.64
CA GLU A 264 -4.21 -7.82 -17.15
C GLU A 264 -4.56 -6.33 -17.27
N LYS A 265 -5.77 -6.00 -17.70
CA LYS A 265 -6.21 -4.61 -17.87
C LYS A 265 -6.31 -3.89 -16.53
N ASP A 266 -6.84 -4.55 -15.53
CA ASP A 266 -6.94 -4.01 -14.17
C ASP A 266 -5.55 -3.78 -13.58
N LEU A 267 -4.60 -4.70 -13.78
CA LEU A 267 -3.24 -4.56 -13.32
C LEU A 267 -2.54 -3.36 -13.97
N LEU A 268 -2.72 -3.16 -15.27
CA LEU A 268 -2.17 -1.98 -15.97
C LEU A 268 -2.79 -0.67 -15.46
N ARG A 269 -4.11 -0.67 -15.20
CA ARG A 269 -4.81 0.46 -14.56
C ARG A 269 -4.24 0.75 -13.18
N PHE A 270 -4.07 -0.28 -12.35
CA PHE A 270 -3.49 -0.14 -11.03
C PHE A 270 -2.09 0.48 -11.08
N GLN A 271 -1.21 -0.02 -11.94
CA GLN A 271 0.15 0.52 -12.10
C GLN A 271 0.13 2.00 -12.53
N LYS A 272 -0.75 2.36 -13.48
CA LYS A 272 -0.92 3.75 -13.92
C LYS A 272 -1.38 4.64 -12.77
N ASN A 273 -2.40 4.21 -12.03
CA ASN A 273 -3.00 4.98 -10.97
C ASN A 273 -2.05 5.17 -9.77
N VAL A 274 -1.30 4.12 -9.39
CA VAL A 274 -0.25 4.23 -8.36
C VAL A 274 0.82 5.24 -8.76
N LYS A 275 1.27 5.20 -10.03
CA LYS A 275 2.25 6.18 -10.52
C LYS A 275 1.72 7.61 -10.40
N GLN A 276 0.48 7.85 -10.82
CA GLN A 276 -0.17 9.15 -10.70
C GLN A 276 -0.30 9.61 -9.24
N VAL A 277 -0.66 8.70 -8.34
CA VAL A 277 -0.73 9.00 -6.91
C VAL A 277 0.64 9.42 -6.35
N HIS A 278 1.71 8.74 -6.74
CA HIS A 278 3.07 9.13 -6.32
C HIS A 278 3.49 10.49 -6.88
N GLU A 279 3.12 10.82 -8.11
CA GLU A 279 3.33 12.14 -8.70
C GLU A 279 2.59 13.23 -7.91
N LEU A 280 1.31 12.98 -7.54
CA LEU A 280 0.49 13.89 -6.74
C LEU A 280 1.00 14.07 -5.31
N LEU A 281 1.51 13.02 -4.68
CA LEU A 281 2.09 13.08 -3.35
C LEU A 281 3.38 13.92 -3.30
N GLY A 282 4.09 14.04 -4.42
CA GLY A 282 5.34 14.79 -4.51
C GLY A 282 6.50 14.17 -3.72
N PRO A 283 7.69 14.75 -3.83
CA PRO A 283 8.91 14.22 -3.21
C PRO A 283 9.06 14.61 -1.73
N SER A 284 8.37 15.67 -1.27
CA SER A 284 8.51 16.21 0.10
C SER A 284 7.17 16.17 0.82
N ARG A 285 7.24 15.86 2.13
CA ARG A 285 6.09 15.92 3.04
C ARG A 285 6.13 17.14 3.97
N ALA A 286 7.25 17.85 4.00
CA ALA A 286 7.36 19.10 4.74
C ALA A 286 6.57 20.20 4.00
N LYS A 287 5.70 20.92 4.74
CA LYS A 287 4.96 22.03 4.14
C LYS A 287 5.91 23.20 3.92
N ALA A 288 6.20 23.48 2.65
CA ALA A 288 6.97 24.62 2.21
C ALA A 288 6.46 25.12 0.86
N PRO A 289 6.73 26.38 0.48
CA PRO A 289 6.51 26.83 -0.88
C PRO A 289 7.37 26.00 -1.85
N ILE A 290 6.81 25.66 -2.99
CA ILE A 290 7.56 25.02 -4.08
C ILE A 290 8.03 26.06 -5.10
N ALA A 291 9.07 25.76 -5.86
CA ALA A 291 9.67 26.71 -6.79
C ALA A 291 8.67 27.29 -7.81
N THR A 292 7.69 26.51 -8.24
CA THR A 292 6.65 26.97 -9.17
C THR A 292 5.69 28.00 -8.59
N GLU A 293 5.68 28.17 -7.24
CA GLU A 293 4.85 29.18 -6.56
C GLU A 293 5.57 30.52 -6.36
N GLU A 294 6.85 30.66 -6.76
CA GLU A 294 7.68 31.86 -6.50
C GLU A 294 7.02 33.13 -7.06
N ILE A 295 6.63 33.12 -8.34
CA ILE A 295 5.96 34.25 -8.98
C ILE A 295 4.61 34.58 -8.30
N SER A 296 3.83 33.56 -7.99
CA SER A 296 2.54 33.74 -7.30
C SER A 296 2.74 34.27 -5.88
N ARG A 297 3.78 33.82 -5.19
CA ARG A 297 4.12 34.29 -3.86
C ARG A 297 4.49 35.77 -3.86
N LEU A 298 5.29 36.21 -4.87
CA LEU A 298 5.71 37.61 -5.02
C LEU A 298 4.53 38.51 -5.39
N ASN A 299 3.73 38.12 -6.39
CA ASN A 299 2.73 39.01 -6.99
C ASN A 299 1.35 38.95 -6.30
N ALA A 300 0.97 37.81 -5.74
CA ALA A 300 -0.35 37.63 -5.10
C ALA A 300 -0.37 37.98 -3.61
N ARG A 301 0.77 37.92 -2.92
CA ARG A 301 0.87 38.34 -1.51
C ARG A 301 0.75 39.86 -1.40
N ARG A 302 0.55 40.34 -0.19
CA ARG A 302 0.40 41.77 0.10
C ARG A 302 1.62 42.31 0.83
N SER A 303 1.85 43.58 0.65
CA SER A 303 2.74 44.44 1.46
C SER A 303 1.94 45.44 2.25
N ILE A 304 2.52 46.04 3.25
CA ILE A 304 2.02 47.22 3.93
C ILE A 304 2.23 48.41 3.00
N VAL A 305 1.17 49.18 2.76
CA VAL A 305 1.11 50.32 1.81
C VAL A 305 0.49 51.53 2.50
N LEU A 306 0.94 52.70 2.17
CA LEU A 306 0.38 53.95 2.70
C LEU A 306 -0.99 54.24 2.09
N THR A 307 -1.91 54.76 2.93
CA THR A 307 -3.26 55.21 2.54
C THR A 307 -3.32 56.66 2.09
N ARG A 308 -2.22 57.44 2.29
CA ARG A 308 -2.12 58.88 1.96
C ARG A 308 -0.66 59.29 1.90
N ASP A 309 -0.40 60.50 1.41
CA ASP A 309 0.93 61.14 1.45
C ASP A 309 1.35 61.40 2.89
N LEU A 310 2.58 61.04 3.21
CA LEU A 310 3.19 61.27 4.53
C LEU A 310 4.51 62.06 4.44
N LYS A 311 4.73 62.98 5.38
CA LYS A 311 5.97 63.72 5.47
C LYS A 311 6.99 63.04 6.36
N SER A 312 8.27 63.27 6.06
CA SER A 312 9.39 62.78 6.90
C SER A 312 9.12 63.06 8.37
N GLY A 313 9.40 62.05 9.23
CA GLY A 313 9.17 62.13 10.66
C GLY A 313 7.74 61.85 11.14
N HIS A 314 6.76 61.66 10.22
CA HIS A 314 5.40 61.26 10.59
C HIS A 314 5.41 59.86 11.27
N LYS A 315 4.77 59.79 12.44
CA LYS A 315 4.63 58.54 13.21
C LYS A 315 3.43 57.76 12.71
N LEU A 316 3.67 56.56 12.19
CA LEU A 316 2.66 55.70 11.57
C LEU A 316 1.64 55.20 12.61
N SER A 317 0.39 55.28 12.20
CA SER A 317 -0.81 54.74 12.87
C SER A 317 -1.54 53.76 12.00
N GLU A 318 -2.51 53.04 12.55
CA GLU A 318 -3.33 52.10 11.76
C GLU A 318 -4.06 52.78 10.58
N HIS A 319 -4.45 54.05 10.73
CA HIS A 319 -5.17 54.79 9.68
C HIS A 319 -4.26 55.14 8.49
N ASP A 320 -2.96 55.11 8.65
CA ASP A 320 -1.98 55.41 7.59
C ASP A 320 -1.66 54.21 6.72
N LEU A 321 -2.13 53.02 7.10
CA LEU A 321 -1.68 51.72 6.54
C LEU A 321 -2.82 50.91 5.95
N ILE A 322 -2.51 50.21 4.86
CA ILE A 322 -3.41 49.24 4.23
C ILE A 322 -2.57 48.10 3.64
N ALA A 323 -3.13 46.90 3.57
CA ALA A 323 -2.48 45.77 2.91
C ALA A 323 -2.88 45.66 1.44
N LYS A 324 -1.98 45.95 0.50
CA LYS A 324 -2.19 45.85 -0.95
C LYS A 324 -1.16 44.90 -1.61
N ARG A 325 -1.45 44.38 -2.78
CA ARG A 325 -0.51 43.65 -3.65
C ARG A 325 0.43 44.65 -4.35
N PRO A 326 1.65 44.22 -4.71
CA PRO A 326 2.31 42.92 -4.57
C PRO A 326 2.98 42.72 -3.19
N GLY A 327 3.58 41.56 -2.99
CA GLY A 327 4.31 41.20 -1.77
C GLY A 327 5.80 41.53 -1.83
N THR A 328 6.17 42.71 -2.37
CA THR A 328 7.55 43.15 -2.58
C THR A 328 8.12 44.00 -1.45
N GLY A 329 7.27 44.48 -0.54
CA GLY A 329 7.64 45.29 0.63
C GLY A 329 7.48 44.54 1.94
N ILE A 330 7.30 45.32 3.05
CA ILE A 330 7.08 44.76 4.39
C ILE A 330 5.81 43.94 4.40
N SER A 331 5.92 42.69 4.85
CA SER A 331 4.76 41.80 4.99
C SER A 331 3.77 42.36 6.02
N PRO A 332 2.46 42.29 5.76
CA PRO A 332 1.44 42.61 6.77
C PRO A 332 1.54 41.77 8.06
N MET A 333 2.29 40.69 8.07
CA MET A 333 2.59 39.93 9.31
C MET A 333 3.41 40.75 10.31
N ASN A 334 4.08 41.81 9.84
CA ASN A 334 4.88 42.70 10.67
C ASN A 334 4.13 44.00 10.97
N TRP A 335 2.80 44.00 10.96
CA TRP A 335 1.94 45.17 11.11
C TRP A 335 2.24 45.93 12.39
N ASP A 336 2.27 45.23 13.50
CA ASP A 336 2.51 45.82 14.83
C ASP A 336 3.95 46.37 15.00
N GLU A 337 4.91 45.84 14.23
CA GLU A 337 6.29 46.35 14.24
C GLU A 337 6.42 47.66 13.47
N VAL A 338 5.50 47.92 12.52
CA VAL A 338 5.48 49.13 11.69
C VAL A 338 4.73 50.27 12.38
N ILE A 339 3.65 49.98 13.07
CA ILE A 339 2.89 50.97 13.84
C ILE A 339 3.79 51.62 14.89
N GLY A 340 3.74 52.96 14.95
CA GLY A 340 4.53 53.77 15.90
C GLY A 340 5.96 54.09 15.43
N ARG A 341 6.44 53.48 14.32
CA ARG A 341 7.68 53.96 13.68
C ARG A 341 7.43 55.23 12.90
N SER A 342 8.48 56.02 12.68
CA SER A 342 8.39 57.21 11.85
C SER A 342 8.93 56.94 10.44
N VAL A 343 8.33 57.59 9.44
CA VAL A 343 8.85 57.55 8.07
C VAL A 343 10.14 58.38 7.96
N SER A 344 11.15 57.89 7.26
CA SER A 344 12.46 58.48 7.13
C SER A 344 12.56 59.63 6.11
N ARG A 345 11.57 59.71 5.19
CA ARG A 345 11.48 60.68 4.09
C ARG A 345 10.02 60.89 3.69
N ASP A 346 9.74 61.90 2.85
CA ASP A 346 8.44 62.07 2.25
C ASP A 346 8.04 60.90 1.37
N LEU A 347 6.88 60.33 1.59
CA LEU A 347 6.37 59.15 0.87
C LEU A 347 4.95 59.43 0.37
N PRO A 348 4.64 59.11 -0.89
CA PRO A 348 3.33 59.31 -1.46
C PRO A 348 2.29 58.24 -1.03
N GLU A 349 1.03 58.55 -1.23
CA GLU A 349 -0.06 57.55 -1.21
C GLU A 349 0.29 56.35 -2.10
N ASP A 350 -0.17 55.16 -1.73
CA ASP A 350 0.12 53.88 -2.40
C ASP A 350 1.59 53.46 -2.41
N HIS A 351 2.47 54.13 -1.67
CA HIS A 351 3.84 53.67 -1.51
C HIS A 351 3.90 52.34 -0.75
N ILE A 352 4.58 51.36 -1.35
CA ILE A 352 4.86 50.06 -0.73
C ILE A 352 6.00 50.23 0.28
N LEU A 353 5.69 50.10 1.58
CA LEU A 353 6.70 50.28 2.62
C LEU A 353 7.77 49.18 2.58
N THR A 354 9.02 49.65 2.73
CA THR A 354 10.20 48.82 2.98
C THR A 354 10.79 49.18 4.34
N TRP A 355 11.66 48.36 4.89
CA TRP A 355 12.32 48.69 6.17
C TRP A 355 13.22 49.93 6.08
N ASP A 356 13.73 50.26 4.88
CA ASP A 356 14.56 51.45 4.65
C ASP A 356 13.77 52.77 4.68
N ASP A 357 12.45 52.70 4.51
CA ASP A 357 11.54 53.82 4.61
C ASP A 357 11.23 54.22 6.06
N LEU A 358 11.65 53.41 7.02
CA LEU A 358 11.31 53.58 8.41
C LEU A 358 12.57 53.91 9.26
N THR A 359 12.41 54.79 10.26
CA THR A 359 13.45 55.04 11.26
C THR A 359 13.71 53.79 12.10
N LYS A 360 14.96 53.58 12.52
CA LYS A 360 15.27 52.52 13.48
C LYS A 360 14.49 52.76 14.78
N PRO A 361 14.10 51.68 15.49
CA PRO A 361 13.35 51.78 16.73
C PRO A 361 14.13 52.58 17.79
#